data_4904d1f2f204ff47dad8307c9c4396fd
#
_entry.id   4904d1f2f204ff47dad8307c9c4396fd
#
_cell.length_a   1.000
_cell.length_b   1.000
_cell.length_c   1.000
_cell.angle_alpha   90.00
_cell.angle_beta   90.00
_cell.angle_gamma   90.00
#
_symmetry.space_group_name_H-M   'P 1'
#
loop_
_entity.id
_entity.type
_entity.pdbx_description
1 polymer ?
#
loop_
_entity_poly.entity_id
_entity_poly.type
_entity_poly.pdbx_seq_one_letter_code
_entity_poly.pdbx_strand_id
1 'polypeptide(L)'
;MNSLPDGYRALVVGSSGAIGSALVRALQADPRCAQVHALHRGSTPALELTDEAGMAAAAAHVAQSGPLHLVLCATGTLHVDGRAPEKRLAELDPAAMARAFAINTIGPALVIKHFHPLLAR
;
A
#
# COMPACT_ATOMS: atom_id res chain seq x y z
N MET A 1 -9.90 17.07 5.40
CA MET A 1 -8.85 17.63 4.53
C MET A 1 -9.50 18.51 3.47
N ASN A 2 -9.21 19.81 3.55
CA ASN A 2 -9.80 20.79 2.62
C ASN A 2 -9.11 20.83 1.26
N SER A 3 -7.98 20.15 1.11
CA SER A 3 -7.20 20.12 -0.14
C SER A 3 -7.72 19.09 -1.15
N LEU A 4 -8.59 18.19 -0.74
CA LEU A 4 -9.18 17.19 -1.64
C LEU A 4 -10.52 17.68 -2.17
N PRO A 5 -10.85 17.43 -3.45
CA PRO A 5 -12.13 17.81 -4.02
C PRO A 5 -13.27 16.96 -3.45
N ASP A 6 -14.50 17.47 -3.57
CA ASP A 6 -15.67 16.64 -3.32
C ASP A 6 -15.74 15.52 -4.36
N GLY A 7 -16.09 14.33 -3.91
CA GLY A 7 -16.08 13.15 -4.77
C GLY A 7 -14.67 12.57 -5.02
N TYR A 8 -13.71 12.85 -4.14
CA TYR A 8 -12.36 12.31 -4.30
C TYR A 8 -12.34 10.78 -4.20
N ARG A 9 -11.36 10.18 -4.84
CA ARG A 9 -11.10 8.75 -4.80
C ARG A 9 -9.74 8.50 -4.15
N ALA A 10 -9.71 7.52 -3.25
CA ALA A 10 -8.52 7.18 -2.47
C ALA A 10 -8.12 5.74 -2.67
N LEU A 11 -6.83 5.49 -2.53
CA LEU A 11 -6.24 4.16 -2.49
C LEU A 11 -5.52 3.99 -1.15
N VAL A 12 -5.77 2.87 -0.48
CA VAL A 12 -5.00 2.43 0.69
C VAL A 12 -4.34 1.10 0.36
N VAL A 13 -3.01 1.09 0.36
CA VAL A 13 -2.22 -0.13 0.23
C VAL A 13 -1.83 -0.60 1.62
N GLY A 14 -2.01 -1.88 1.91
CA GLY A 14 -1.84 -2.42 3.25
C GLY A 14 -3.11 -2.29 4.10
N SER A 15 -4.27 -2.42 3.45
CA SER A 15 -5.58 -2.17 4.05
C SER A 15 -6.00 -3.19 5.11
N SER A 16 -5.34 -4.35 5.19
CA SER A 16 -5.63 -5.39 6.20
C SER A 16 -4.92 -5.16 7.54
N GLY A 17 -3.89 -4.31 7.58
CA GLY A 17 -3.17 -4.00 8.82
C GLY A 17 -3.97 -3.06 9.74
N ALA A 18 -3.49 -2.85 10.96
CA ALA A 18 -4.17 -2.02 11.95
C ALA A 18 -4.31 -0.57 11.48
N ILE A 19 -3.23 0.02 10.97
CA ILE A 19 -3.24 1.41 10.46
C ILE A 19 -4.03 1.49 9.17
N GLY A 20 -3.75 0.60 8.22
CA GLY A 20 -4.43 0.61 6.91
C GLY A 20 -5.94 0.43 7.03
N SER A 21 -6.41 -0.50 7.87
CA SER A 21 -7.83 -0.70 8.07
C SER A 21 -8.50 0.50 8.76
N ALA A 22 -7.81 1.16 9.68
CA ALA A 22 -8.32 2.39 10.32
C ALA A 22 -8.44 3.52 9.30
N LEU A 23 -7.47 3.67 8.39
CA LEU A 23 -7.51 4.65 7.31
C LEU A 23 -8.68 4.38 6.36
N VAL A 24 -8.90 3.12 5.99
CA VAL A 24 -10.05 2.74 5.14
C VAL A 24 -11.36 3.15 5.79
N ARG A 25 -11.54 2.82 7.09
CA ARG A 25 -12.76 3.20 7.81
C ARG A 25 -12.96 4.71 7.87
N ALA A 26 -11.89 5.46 8.12
CA ALA A 26 -11.95 6.92 8.17
C ALA A 26 -12.35 7.53 6.82
N LEU A 27 -11.79 7.01 5.72
CA LEU A 27 -12.12 7.47 4.37
C LEU A 27 -13.55 7.08 3.98
N GLN A 28 -14.00 5.88 4.32
CA GLN A 28 -15.36 5.43 4.05
C GLN A 28 -16.41 6.26 4.84
N ALA A 29 -16.04 6.78 6.00
CA ALA A 29 -16.89 7.63 6.81
C ALA A 29 -16.94 9.10 6.32
N ASP A 30 -16.02 9.51 5.44
CA ASP A 30 -16.02 10.86 4.87
C ASP A 30 -17.04 10.95 3.74
N PRO A 31 -18.12 11.77 3.89
CA PRO A 31 -19.14 11.90 2.84
C PRO A 31 -18.60 12.50 1.54
N ARG A 32 -17.44 13.15 1.56
CA ARG A 32 -16.80 13.70 0.37
C ARG A 32 -16.02 12.64 -0.42
N CYS A 33 -15.72 11.49 0.18
CA CYS A 33 -14.99 10.40 -0.49
C CYS A 33 -15.97 9.57 -1.32
N ALA A 34 -15.76 9.56 -2.63
CA ALA A 34 -16.62 8.80 -3.55
C ALA A 34 -16.27 7.31 -3.58
N GLN A 35 -14.99 6.97 -3.40
CA GLN A 35 -14.54 5.60 -3.50
C GLN A 35 -13.20 5.41 -2.75
N VAL A 36 -13.09 4.28 -2.07
CA VAL A 36 -11.84 3.80 -1.46
C VAL A 36 -11.46 2.48 -2.09
N HIS A 37 -10.29 2.45 -2.74
CA HIS A 37 -9.67 1.20 -3.15
C HIS A 37 -8.82 0.68 -1.98
N ALA A 38 -9.13 -0.50 -1.50
CA ALA A 38 -8.44 -1.11 -0.37
C ALA A 38 -7.69 -2.34 -0.87
N LEU A 39 -6.36 -2.25 -0.98
CA LEU A 39 -5.53 -3.30 -1.54
C LEU A 39 -4.62 -3.90 -0.49
N HIS A 40 -4.57 -5.23 -0.46
CA HIS A 40 -3.67 -6.04 0.34
C HIS A 40 -3.46 -7.39 -0.35
N ARG A 41 -2.71 -8.30 0.26
CA ARG A 41 -2.42 -9.62 -0.35
C ARG A 41 -3.66 -10.47 -0.60
N GLY A 42 -4.70 -10.33 0.23
CA GLY A 42 -5.95 -11.07 0.11
C GLY A 42 -7.09 -10.32 -0.60
N SER A 43 -6.86 -9.11 -1.09
CA SER A 43 -7.88 -8.35 -1.82
C SER A 43 -7.99 -8.80 -3.28
N THR A 44 -9.03 -8.30 -3.96
CA THR A 44 -9.22 -8.53 -5.40
C THR A 44 -9.36 -7.16 -6.10
N PRO A 45 -8.39 -6.72 -6.91
CA PRO A 45 -7.11 -7.39 -7.17
C PRO A 45 -6.21 -7.44 -5.94
N ALA A 46 -5.37 -8.46 -5.84
CA ALA A 46 -4.39 -8.57 -4.78
C ALA A 46 -3.19 -7.64 -5.03
N LEU A 47 -2.55 -7.18 -3.97
CA LEU A 47 -1.30 -6.45 -4.06
C LEU A 47 -0.28 -7.08 -3.13
N GLU A 48 0.79 -7.63 -3.70
CA GLU A 48 1.95 -8.16 -3.01
C GLU A 48 3.14 -7.25 -3.30
N LEU A 49 3.78 -6.73 -2.25
CA LEU A 49 4.88 -5.76 -2.38
C LEU A 49 6.10 -6.30 -3.12
N THR A 50 6.28 -7.62 -3.14
CA THR A 50 7.40 -8.29 -3.80
C THR A 50 7.04 -8.83 -5.19
N ASP A 51 5.85 -8.52 -5.69
CA ASP A 51 5.38 -8.92 -7.02
C ASP A 51 5.05 -7.67 -7.85
N GLU A 52 6.04 -7.16 -8.58
CA GLU A 52 5.87 -5.94 -9.37
C GLU A 52 4.87 -6.12 -10.51
N ALA A 53 4.86 -7.27 -11.19
CA ALA A 53 3.91 -7.53 -12.27
C ALA A 53 2.47 -7.53 -11.76
N GLY A 54 2.22 -8.15 -10.60
CA GLY A 54 0.92 -8.13 -9.94
C GLY A 54 0.52 -6.71 -9.52
N MET A 55 1.48 -5.92 -9.07
CA MET A 55 1.25 -4.51 -8.70
C MET A 55 0.85 -3.68 -9.93
N ALA A 56 1.51 -3.86 -11.06
CA ALA A 56 1.16 -3.19 -12.31
C ALA A 56 -0.26 -3.57 -12.76
N ALA A 57 -0.64 -4.84 -12.64
CA ALA A 57 -1.98 -5.32 -12.96
C ALA A 57 -3.03 -4.69 -12.03
N ALA A 58 -2.74 -4.60 -10.74
CA ALA A 58 -3.62 -3.94 -9.77
C ALA A 58 -3.80 -2.45 -10.12
N ALA A 59 -2.73 -1.76 -10.49
CA ALA A 59 -2.80 -0.36 -10.91
C ALA A 59 -3.67 -0.18 -12.15
N ALA A 60 -3.54 -1.05 -13.15
CA ALA A 60 -4.37 -1.02 -14.34
C ALA A 60 -5.86 -1.22 -14.00
N HIS A 61 -6.17 -2.11 -13.07
CA HIS A 61 -7.53 -2.32 -12.59
C HIS A 61 -8.10 -1.08 -11.90
N VAL A 62 -7.33 -0.48 -10.98
CA VAL A 62 -7.74 0.74 -10.26
C VAL A 62 -7.96 1.90 -11.22
N ALA A 63 -7.13 2.03 -12.26
CA ALA A 63 -7.25 3.08 -13.26
C ALA A 63 -8.59 3.09 -13.99
N GLN A 64 -9.27 1.95 -14.08
CA GLN A 64 -10.59 1.86 -14.73
C GLN A 64 -11.67 2.67 -14.01
N SER A 65 -11.51 2.94 -12.71
CA SER A 65 -12.45 3.72 -11.92
C SER A 65 -12.26 5.23 -12.05
N GLY A 66 -11.27 5.66 -12.81
CA GLY A 66 -10.89 7.07 -12.97
C GLY A 66 -9.71 7.46 -12.08
N PRO A 67 -9.28 8.73 -12.14
CA PRO A 67 -8.09 9.19 -11.44
C PRO A 67 -8.24 9.13 -9.93
N LEU A 68 -7.12 8.87 -9.25
CA LEU A 68 -7.02 8.94 -7.80
C LEU A 68 -6.69 10.38 -7.36
N HIS A 69 -7.03 10.69 -6.12
CA HIS A 69 -6.73 11.99 -5.50
C HIS A 69 -5.84 11.82 -4.26
N LEU A 70 -5.82 10.61 -3.70
CA LEU A 70 -5.05 10.28 -2.50
C LEU A 70 -4.57 8.84 -2.59
N VAL A 71 -3.29 8.62 -2.32
CA VAL A 71 -2.68 7.29 -2.18
C VAL A 71 -2.00 7.22 -0.83
N LEU A 72 -2.40 6.25 -0.03
CA LEU A 72 -1.82 5.98 1.29
C LEU A 72 -1.20 4.58 1.26
N CYS A 73 0.09 4.50 1.59
CA CYS A 73 0.79 3.23 1.74
C CYS A 73 1.03 2.98 3.23
N ALA A 74 0.30 2.01 3.78
CA ALA A 74 0.33 1.65 5.19
C ALA A 74 0.90 0.24 5.36
N THR A 75 1.98 -0.06 4.64
CA THR A 75 2.65 -1.35 4.64
C THR A 75 3.92 -1.33 5.47
N GLY A 76 4.34 -2.47 5.95
CA GLY A 76 5.59 -2.64 6.68
C GLY A 76 5.58 -3.93 7.48
N THR A 77 6.75 -4.43 7.79
CA THR A 77 6.90 -5.59 8.65
C THR A 77 8.14 -5.47 9.52
N LEU A 78 8.04 -5.94 10.76
CA LEU A 78 9.18 -6.14 11.66
C LEU A 78 9.62 -7.61 11.66
N HIS A 79 8.73 -8.52 11.33
CA HIS A 79 8.98 -9.96 11.30
C HIS A 79 9.10 -10.41 9.87
N VAL A 80 10.22 -11.02 9.51
CA VAL A 80 10.52 -11.51 8.18
C VAL A 80 10.75 -13.01 8.26
N ASP A 81 10.00 -13.78 7.45
CA ASP A 81 10.10 -15.23 7.41
C ASP A 81 9.99 -15.88 8.81
N GLY A 82 9.10 -15.34 9.66
CA GLY A 82 8.89 -15.81 11.03
C GLY A 82 9.96 -15.39 12.03
N ARG A 83 10.93 -14.57 11.62
CA ARG A 83 12.01 -14.09 12.48
C ARG A 83 11.65 -12.74 13.10
N ALA A 84 11.90 -12.60 14.40
CA ALA A 84 11.76 -11.33 15.09
C ALA A 84 12.89 -10.36 14.68
N PRO A 85 12.71 -9.04 14.89
CA PRO A 85 13.78 -8.07 14.66
C PRO A 85 15.04 -8.42 15.47
N GLU A 86 16.19 -8.15 14.89
CA GLU A 86 17.48 -8.41 15.52
C GLU A 86 17.69 -7.52 16.74
N LYS A 87 18.20 -8.08 17.82
CA LYS A 87 18.55 -7.37 19.04
C LYS A 87 20.06 -7.29 19.28
N ARG A 88 20.86 -8.07 18.55
CA ARG A 88 22.32 -8.15 18.65
C ARG A 88 22.94 -8.22 17.28
N LEU A 89 24.18 -7.73 17.16
CA LEU A 89 24.92 -7.79 15.89
C LEU A 89 25.09 -9.21 15.37
N ALA A 90 25.26 -10.19 16.28
CA ALA A 90 25.39 -11.59 15.89
C ALA A 90 24.16 -12.18 15.22
N GLU A 91 23.00 -11.55 15.37
CA GLU A 91 21.74 -12.00 14.77
C GLU A 91 21.53 -11.47 13.35
N LEU A 92 22.41 -10.58 12.86
CA LEU A 92 22.30 -10.04 11.51
C LEU A 92 22.45 -11.16 10.47
N ASP A 93 21.49 -11.20 9.57
CA ASP A 93 21.43 -12.18 8.49
C ASP A 93 21.14 -11.48 7.16
N PRO A 94 22.04 -11.58 6.17
CA PRO A 94 21.88 -10.85 4.91
C PRO A 94 20.59 -11.19 4.17
N ALA A 95 20.16 -12.44 4.18
CA ALA A 95 18.95 -12.84 3.49
C ALA A 95 17.70 -12.23 4.16
N ALA A 96 17.62 -12.25 5.49
CA ALA A 96 16.53 -11.63 6.24
C ALA A 96 16.51 -10.11 6.05
N MET A 97 17.69 -9.47 6.04
CA MET A 97 17.83 -8.03 5.78
C MET A 97 17.34 -7.69 4.37
N ALA A 98 17.75 -8.45 3.35
CA ALA A 98 17.30 -8.24 1.98
C ALA A 98 15.78 -8.37 1.85
N ARG A 99 15.16 -9.32 2.53
CA ARG A 99 13.71 -9.48 2.57
C ARG A 99 13.02 -8.30 3.25
N ALA A 100 13.55 -7.83 4.37
CA ALA A 100 13.02 -6.65 5.05
C ALA A 100 13.08 -5.42 4.17
N PHE A 101 14.19 -5.17 3.47
CA PHE A 101 14.32 -4.06 2.52
C PHE A 101 13.38 -4.22 1.33
N ALA A 102 13.19 -5.43 0.82
CA ALA A 102 12.24 -5.67 -0.28
C ALA A 102 10.82 -5.28 0.11
N ILE A 103 10.40 -5.57 1.33
CA ILE A 103 9.06 -5.27 1.82
C ILE A 103 8.94 -3.81 2.25
N ASN A 104 9.88 -3.31 3.05
CA ASN A 104 9.74 -2.02 3.74
C ASN A 104 10.28 -0.83 2.93
N THR A 105 11.07 -1.06 1.91
CA THR A 105 11.71 0.01 1.14
C THR A 105 11.40 -0.10 -0.35
N ILE A 106 11.75 -1.22 -0.98
CA ILE A 106 11.54 -1.40 -2.42
C ILE A 106 10.04 -1.46 -2.74
N GLY A 107 9.28 -2.21 -1.97
CA GLY A 107 7.83 -2.33 -2.17
C GLY A 107 7.10 -0.99 -2.19
N PRO A 108 7.22 -0.15 -1.17
CA PRO A 108 6.62 1.19 -1.17
C PRO A 108 7.10 2.09 -2.32
N ALA A 109 8.37 2.00 -2.70
CA ALA A 109 8.88 2.73 -3.86
C ALA A 109 8.19 2.31 -5.16
N LEU A 110 7.94 1.00 -5.32
CA LEU A 110 7.21 0.48 -6.48
C LEU A 110 5.73 0.87 -6.44
N VAL A 111 5.13 0.98 -5.27
CA VAL A 111 3.76 1.53 -5.15
C VAL A 111 3.73 2.94 -5.73
N ILE A 112 4.67 3.79 -5.38
CA ILE A 112 4.77 5.15 -5.95
C ILE A 112 4.94 5.06 -7.47
N LYS A 113 5.83 4.22 -7.97
CA LYS A 113 6.07 4.05 -9.41
C LYS A 113 4.79 3.76 -10.19
N HIS A 114 3.97 2.83 -9.69
CA HIS A 114 2.79 2.34 -10.42
C HIS A 114 1.52 3.16 -10.18
N PHE A 115 1.35 3.78 -9.01
CA PHE A 115 0.13 4.49 -8.66
C PHE A 115 0.23 6.01 -8.77
N HIS A 116 1.43 6.59 -8.69
CA HIS A 116 1.62 8.03 -8.94
C HIS A 116 1.05 8.48 -10.29
N PRO A 117 1.24 7.74 -11.40
CA PRO A 117 0.67 8.15 -12.68
C PRO A 117 -0.87 8.20 -12.70
N LEU A 118 -1.54 7.56 -11.75
CA LEU A 118 -3.00 7.55 -11.65
C LEU A 118 -3.56 8.75 -10.89
N LEU A 119 -2.70 9.55 -10.25
CA LEU A 119 -3.15 10.73 -9.53
C LEU A 119 -3.70 11.79 -10.47
N ALA A 120 -4.82 12.40 -10.09
CA ALA A 120 -5.41 13.52 -10.79
C ALA A 120 -4.42 14.71 -10.84
N ARG A 121 -4.42 15.38 -11.96
CA ARG A 121 -3.57 16.56 -12.18
C ARG A 121 -4.32 17.85 -11.89
#